data_36bc85306ef80452938f50da1819d799
#
_entry.id   36bc85306ef80452938f50da1819d799
#
_cell.length_a   1.000
_cell.length_b   1.000
_cell.length_c   1.000
_cell.angle_alpha   90.00
_cell.angle_beta   90.00
_cell.angle_gamma   90.00
#
_symmetry.space_group_name_H-M   'P 1'
#
loop_
_entity.id
_entity.type
_entity.pdbx_description
1 polymer ?
#
loop_
_entity_poly.entity_id
_entity_poly.type
_entity_poly.pdbx_seq_one_letter_code
_entity_poly.pdbx_strand_id
1 'polypeptide(L)'
;MTPLLISIQWVLGKLGLPGWGFIASNYYKVLRGLLRIRVRVVGTPVHGRAVLYVSNHVSWSDIVVIGSLAPVAFVAKREVASWPLVGITAKIQRTVFVDRTRRHQTGDAVSQIVERLKGGTSVVLFAEGTSSDGNRVLPFRSALLGSVEDAAAAHQGGADAILIQPIAITYTGQQGMPMRRSQRPLVAWYGDLDFMPHIKRFVGEGVVDAVVSYGPPVPADGTLDRKAMTRKLHEDVRRLMVSALRGRPIPANQPQPVAPSVTVDLVAQEKISA
;
A
#
# COMPACT_ATOMS: atom_id res chain seq x y z
N MET A 1 20.96 -10.25 1.36
CA MET A 1 21.39 -9.21 2.35
C MET A 1 22.37 -9.84 3.31
N THR A 2 23.44 -9.16 3.59
CA THR A 2 24.37 -9.61 4.63
C THR A 2 23.71 -9.49 6.01
N PRO A 3 24.01 -10.34 6.99
CA PRO A 3 23.51 -10.22 8.36
C PRO A 3 23.71 -8.82 8.96
N LEU A 4 24.81 -8.17 8.60
CA LEU A 4 25.13 -6.80 9.02
C LEU A 4 24.06 -5.77 8.57
N LEU A 5 23.63 -5.79 7.31
CA LEU A 5 22.60 -4.88 6.80
C LEU A 5 21.26 -5.12 7.47
N ILE A 6 20.94 -6.36 7.78
CA ILE A 6 19.72 -6.72 8.52
C ILE A 6 19.76 -6.12 9.93
N SER A 7 20.91 -6.25 10.61
CA SER A 7 21.09 -5.70 11.97
C SER A 7 21.01 -4.17 11.97
N ILE A 8 21.67 -3.51 11.01
CA ILE A 8 21.61 -2.04 10.87
C ILE A 8 20.19 -1.59 10.61
N GLN A 9 19.48 -2.22 9.68
CA GLN A 9 18.08 -1.86 9.37
C GLN A 9 17.17 -2.07 10.58
N TRP A 10 17.36 -3.14 11.36
CA TRP A 10 16.60 -3.40 12.57
C TRP A 10 16.82 -2.31 13.62
N VAL A 11 18.06 -1.91 13.86
CA VAL A 11 18.43 -0.83 14.82
C VAL A 11 17.81 0.48 14.35
N LEU A 12 18.01 0.89 13.10
CA LEU A 12 17.45 2.13 12.55
C LEU A 12 15.92 2.16 12.65
N GLY A 13 15.27 1.03 12.32
CA GLY A 13 13.82 0.91 12.42
C GLY A 13 13.30 0.98 13.85
N LYS A 14 13.99 0.37 14.81
CA LYS A 14 13.63 0.37 16.24
C LYS A 14 13.79 1.76 16.87
N LEU A 15 14.82 2.48 16.47
CA LEU A 15 15.12 3.82 16.98
C LEU A 15 14.40 4.94 16.22
N GLY A 16 13.62 4.62 15.19
CA GLY A 16 12.96 5.62 14.34
C GLY A 16 13.92 6.51 13.56
N LEU A 17 15.17 6.08 13.38
CA LEU A 17 16.20 6.87 12.73
C LEU A 17 16.00 6.94 11.21
N PRO A 18 16.41 8.06 10.58
CA PRO A 18 16.41 8.17 9.13
C PRO A 18 17.33 7.10 8.49
N GLY A 19 16.98 6.65 7.27
CA GLY A 19 17.73 5.61 6.55
C GLY A 19 17.09 4.22 6.57
N TRP A 20 16.21 3.91 7.53
CA TRP A 20 15.45 2.66 7.52
C TRP A 20 14.73 2.43 6.18
N GLY A 21 14.02 3.44 5.70
CA GLY A 21 13.26 3.35 4.46
C GLY A 21 14.13 3.16 3.21
N PHE A 22 15.31 3.76 3.20
CA PHE A 22 16.29 3.58 2.11
C PHE A 22 16.76 2.12 2.01
N ILE A 23 17.13 1.51 3.13
CA ILE A 23 17.57 0.11 3.18
C ILE A 23 16.42 -0.81 2.77
N ALA A 24 15.19 -0.55 3.29
CA ALA A 24 14.00 -1.32 2.97
C ALA A 24 13.70 -1.33 1.46
N SER A 25 13.63 -0.15 0.85
CA SER A 25 13.32 -0.04 -0.58
C SER A 25 14.41 -0.64 -1.46
N ASN A 26 15.69 -0.46 -1.13
CA ASN A 26 16.77 -1.07 -1.89
C ASN A 26 16.81 -2.60 -1.78
N TYR A 27 16.46 -3.15 -0.62
CA TYR A 27 16.26 -4.59 -0.48
C TYR A 27 15.19 -5.09 -1.46
N TYR A 28 14.03 -4.44 -1.51
CA TYR A 28 12.97 -4.82 -2.44
C TYR A 28 13.35 -4.57 -3.91
N LYS A 29 14.15 -3.55 -4.23
CA LYS A 29 14.66 -3.33 -5.59
C LYS A 29 15.57 -4.47 -6.04
N VAL A 30 16.47 -4.92 -5.18
CA VAL A 30 17.35 -6.07 -5.47
C VAL A 30 16.51 -7.34 -5.65
N LEU A 31 15.57 -7.61 -4.73
CA LEU A 31 14.70 -8.77 -4.81
C LEU A 31 13.83 -8.76 -6.07
N ARG A 32 13.27 -7.59 -6.43
CA ARG A 32 12.55 -7.40 -7.68
C ARG A 32 13.40 -7.71 -8.91
N GLY A 33 14.66 -7.28 -8.90
CA GLY A 33 15.63 -7.59 -9.96
C GLY A 33 15.90 -9.10 -10.09
N LEU A 34 16.13 -9.78 -8.97
CA LEU A 34 16.32 -11.23 -8.92
C LEU A 34 15.10 -12.00 -9.42
N LEU A 35 13.91 -11.53 -9.09
CA LEU A 35 12.63 -12.09 -9.56
C LEU A 35 12.28 -11.68 -10.99
N ARG A 36 13.11 -10.87 -11.64
CA ARG A 36 12.91 -10.38 -13.01
C ARG A 36 11.56 -9.68 -13.21
N ILE A 37 11.09 -8.92 -12.22
CA ILE A 37 9.84 -8.17 -12.32
C ILE A 37 10.14 -6.76 -12.85
N ARG A 38 9.62 -6.43 -14.01
CA ARG A 38 9.63 -5.05 -14.56
C ARG A 38 8.40 -4.31 -14.08
N VAL A 39 8.59 -3.10 -13.56
CA VAL A 39 7.50 -2.31 -12.99
C VAL A 39 7.33 -1.02 -13.77
N ARG A 40 6.10 -0.76 -14.21
CA ARG A 40 5.67 0.52 -14.74
C ARG A 40 4.74 1.20 -13.74
N VAL A 41 5.00 2.46 -13.45
CA VAL A 41 4.17 3.29 -12.57
C VAL A 41 3.26 4.18 -13.43
N VAL A 42 1.99 4.28 -13.02
CA VAL A 42 0.97 5.12 -13.66
C VAL A 42 0.29 5.95 -12.57
N GLY A 43 0.06 7.22 -12.83
CA GLY A 43 -0.43 8.17 -11.83
C GLY A 43 0.67 8.68 -10.90
N THR A 44 0.30 9.48 -9.93
CA THR A 44 1.24 10.16 -9.04
C THR A 44 1.05 9.70 -7.60
N PRO A 45 2.07 9.10 -6.97
CA PRO A 45 2.03 8.85 -5.53
C PRO A 45 2.05 10.17 -4.75
N VAL A 46 1.42 10.19 -3.60
CA VAL A 46 1.54 11.33 -2.67
C VAL A 46 2.97 11.38 -2.13
N HIS A 47 3.55 12.57 -2.14
CA HIS A 47 4.89 12.84 -1.63
C HIS A 47 4.85 13.73 -0.38
N GLY A 48 5.92 13.70 0.40
CA GLY A 48 6.14 14.62 1.53
C GLY A 48 5.35 14.30 2.80
N ARG A 49 4.45 13.32 2.79
CA ARG A 49 3.70 12.89 3.96
C ARG A 49 3.36 11.40 3.92
N ALA A 50 3.04 10.82 5.07
CA ALA A 50 2.60 9.44 5.16
C ALA A 50 1.19 9.25 4.61
N VAL A 51 0.96 8.11 3.96
CA VAL A 51 -0.29 7.77 3.27
C VAL A 51 -0.70 6.35 3.60
N LEU A 52 -2.00 6.13 3.79
CA LEU A 52 -2.59 4.80 3.77
C LEU A 52 -2.88 4.41 2.32
N TYR A 53 -2.05 3.55 1.75
CA TYR A 53 -2.32 2.96 0.45
C TYR A 53 -3.31 1.80 0.59
N VAL A 54 -4.41 1.86 -0.15
CA VAL A 54 -5.42 0.80 -0.20
C VAL A 54 -5.33 0.09 -1.54
N SER A 55 -5.02 -1.20 -1.52
CA SER A 55 -4.68 -1.98 -2.71
C SER A 55 -5.51 -3.26 -2.86
N ASN A 56 -5.64 -3.72 -4.11
CA ASN A 56 -5.93 -5.12 -4.39
C ASN A 56 -4.72 -6.01 -4.06
N HIS A 57 -4.93 -7.32 -4.03
CA HIS A 57 -3.89 -8.31 -3.72
C HIS A 57 -3.93 -9.49 -4.69
N VAL A 58 -2.81 -9.80 -5.32
CA VAL A 58 -2.70 -10.88 -6.30
C VAL A 58 -1.70 -11.95 -5.84
N SER A 59 -0.57 -11.52 -5.29
CA SER A 59 0.53 -12.43 -4.98
C SER A 59 1.42 -11.88 -3.87
N TRP A 60 2.22 -12.74 -3.24
CA TRP A 60 3.30 -12.31 -2.35
C TRP A 60 4.29 -11.34 -3.03
N SER A 61 4.42 -11.44 -4.35
CA SER A 61 5.27 -10.54 -5.13
C SER A 61 4.78 -9.08 -5.16
N ASP A 62 3.51 -8.82 -4.82
CA ASP A 62 2.98 -7.45 -4.66
C ASP A 62 3.77 -6.65 -3.62
N ILE A 63 4.18 -7.33 -2.53
CA ILE A 63 5.00 -6.74 -1.47
C ILE A 63 6.35 -6.30 -2.03
N VAL A 64 6.97 -7.14 -2.85
CA VAL A 64 8.25 -6.84 -3.50
C VAL A 64 8.11 -5.68 -4.49
N VAL A 65 7.06 -5.69 -5.29
CA VAL A 65 6.79 -4.63 -6.28
C VAL A 65 6.56 -3.29 -5.60
N ILE A 66 5.59 -3.21 -4.68
CA ILE A 66 5.23 -1.95 -4.01
C ILE A 66 6.39 -1.46 -3.12
N GLY A 67 7.00 -2.34 -2.34
CA GLY A 67 8.13 -2.01 -1.47
C GLY A 67 9.37 -1.52 -2.21
N SER A 68 9.53 -1.91 -3.50
CA SER A 68 10.61 -1.41 -4.36
C SER A 68 10.40 0.02 -4.84
N LEU A 69 9.18 0.55 -4.78
CA LEU A 69 8.83 1.89 -5.25
C LEU A 69 8.97 2.94 -4.14
N ALA A 70 8.62 2.59 -2.92
CA ALA A 70 8.66 3.50 -1.78
C ALA A 70 8.89 2.75 -0.46
N PRO A 71 9.44 3.42 0.57
CA PRO A 71 9.52 2.86 1.92
C PRO A 71 8.12 2.82 2.54
N VAL A 72 7.55 1.64 2.62
CA VAL A 72 6.21 1.41 3.18
C VAL A 72 6.21 0.26 4.17
N ALA A 73 5.33 0.31 5.16
CA ALA A 73 4.98 -0.82 6.00
C ALA A 73 3.79 -1.56 5.40
N PHE A 74 3.73 -2.88 5.58
CA PHE A 74 2.62 -3.69 5.11
C PHE A 74 1.74 -4.15 6.26
N VAL A 75 0.50 -4.52 5.95
CA VAL A 75 -0.39 -5.22 6.87
C VAL A 75 -0.50 -6.67 6.42
N ALA A 76 -0.10 -7.60 7.27
CA ALA A 76 -0.06 -9.03 6.97
C ALA A 76 -0.80 -9.86 8.02
N LYS A 77 -1.15 -11.10 7.67
CA LYS A 77 -1.68 -12.09 8.63
C LYS A 77 -0.63 -12.43 9.67
N ARG A 78 -1.06 -12.66 10.91
CA ARG A 78 -0.18 -13.00 12.04
C ARG A 78 0.69 -14.24 11.78
N GLU A 79 0.15 -15.24 11.09
CA GLU A 79 0.84 -16.47 10.76
C GLU A 79 2.12 -16.24 9.92
N VAL A 80 2.13 -15.19 9.10
CA VAL A 80 3.31 -14.81 8.31
C VAL A 80 4.51 -14.47 9.19
N ALA A 81 4.29 -14.00 10.41
CA ALA A 81 5.36 -13.67 11.36
C ALA A 81 6.18 -14.90 11.79
N SER A 82 5.62 -16.11 11.69
CA SER A 82 6.27 -17.38 12.04
C SER A 82 6.97 -18.05 10.84
N TRP A 83 6.78 -17.56 9.63
CA TRP A 83 7.40 -18.18 8.45
C TRP A 83 8.92 -17.97 8.44
N PRO A 84 9.71 -19.00 8.19
CA PRO A 84 11.16 -18.88 8.10
C PRO A 84 11.55 -17.81 7.06
N LEU A 85 12.54 -16.96 7.38
CA LEU A 85 13.04 -15.85 6.57
C LEU A 85 12.01 -14.75 6.28
N VAL A 86 10.79 -15.10 5.82
CA VAL A 86 9.73 -14.14 5.50
C VAL A 86 9.27 -13.38 6.75
N GLY A 87 9.06 -14.09 7.87
CA GLY A 87 8.66 -13.47 9.13
C GLY A 87 9.72 -12.52 9.69
N ILE A 88 11.00 -12.86 9.55
CA ILE A 88 12.11 -11.98 9.97
C ILE A 88 12.13 -10.71 9.11
N THR A 89 12.08 -10.87 7.79
CA THR A 89 12.09 -9.72 6.88
C THR A 89 10.86 -8.84 7.06
N ALA A 90 9.67 -9.43 7.25
CA ALA A 90 8.44 -8.69 7.53
C ALA A 90 8.53 -7.87 8.82
N LYS A 91 9.10 -8.41 9.90
CA LYS A 91 9.32 -7.69 11.16
C LYS A 91 10.28 -6.51 10.98
N ILE A 92 11.39 -6.72 10.28
CA ILE A 92 12.38 -5.68 9.97
C ILE A 92 11.78 -4.58 9.09
N GLN A 93 10.85 -4.94 8.20
CA GLN A 93 10.10 -4.02 7.35
C GLN A 93 8.93 -3.33 8.06
N ARG A 94 8.86 -3.38 9.40
CA ARG A 94 7.84 -2.75 10.24
C ARG A 94 6.41 -3.18 9.90
N THR A 95 6.24 -4.41 9.37
CA THR A 95 4.92 -4.98 9.04
C THR A 95 4.03 -5.01 10.27
N VAL A 96 2.78 -4.61 10.10
CA VAL A 96 1.72 -4.74 11.11
C VAL A 96 1.08 -6.11 10.95
N PHE A 97 1.11 -6.93 11.99
CA PHE A 97 0.52 -8.27 11.96
C PHE A 97 -0.87 -8.25 12.57
N VAL A 98 -1.85 -8.75 11.80
CA VAL A 98 -3.27 -8.78 12.19
C VAL A 98 -3.73 -10.21 12.39
N ASP A 99 -4.25 -10.50 13.58
CA ASP A 99 -5.02 -11.71 13.84
C ASP A 99 -6.49 -11.43 13.54
N ARG A 100 -7.00 -12.04 12.48
CA ARG A 100 -8.38 -11.82 12.00
C ARG A 100 -9.42 -12.67 12.74
N THR A 101 -8.97 -13.61 13.55
CA THR A 101 -9.85 -14.49 14.33
C THR A 101 -10.31 -13.85 15.63
N ARG A 102 -9.57 -12.87 16.14
CA ARG A 102 -9.81 -12.21 17.42
C ARG A 102 -10.16 -10.73 17.24
N ARG A 103 -11.43 -10.37 17.49
CA ARG A 103 -11.90 -8.97 17.35
C ARG A 103 -11.11 -7.96 18.18
N HIS A 104 -10.67 -8.32 19.40
CA HIS A 104 -9.87 -7.43 20.25
C HIS A 104 -8.51 -7.06 19.65
N GLN A 105 -7.89 -7.94 18.88
CA GLN A 105 -6.60 -7.69 18.25
C GLN A 105 -6.70 -6.81 16.98
N THR A 106 -7.90 -6.58 16.46
CA THR A 106 -8.12 -5.62 15.37
C THR A 106 -7.85 -4.20 15.84
N GLY A 107 -8.23 -3.85 17.09
CA GLY A 107 -7.94 -2.55 17.69
C GLY A 107 -6.45 -2.26 17.82
N ASP A 108 -5.66 -3.24 18.27
CA ASP A 108 -4.21 -3.11 18.36
C ASP A 108 -3.56 -2.88 16.99
N ALA A 109 -4.04 -3.58 15.97
CA ALA A 109 -3.53 -3.41 14.61
C ALA A 109 -3.88 -2.02 14.04
N VAL A 110 -5.10 -1.53 14.30
CA VAL A 110 -5.52 -0.17 13.93
C VAL A 110 -4.63 0.87 14.59
N SER A 111 -4.41 0.75 15.90
CA SER A 111 -3.53 1.66 16.65
C SER A 111 -2.11 1.67 16.08
N GLN A 112 -1.55 0.51 15.77
CA GLN A 112 -0.24 0.39 15.14
C GLN A 112 -0.18 1.03 13.75
N ILE A 113 -1.23 0.88 12.93
CA ILE A 113 -1.30 1.51 11.59
C ILE A 113 -1.28 3.04 11.75
N VAL A 114 -2.16 3.56 12.62
CA VAL A 114 -2.25 5.02 12.86
C VAL A 114 -0.96 5.58 13.44
N GLU A 115 -0.32 4.87 14.37
CA GLU A 115 0.98 5.26 14.93
C GLU A 115 2.06 5.35 13.84
N ARG A 116 2.10 4.39 12.90
CA ARG A 116 3.05 4.44 11.78
C ARG A 116 2.80 5.61 10.85
N LEU A 117 1.54 5.89 10.52
CA LEU A 117 1.17 7.01 9.68
C LEU A 117 1.55 8.34 10.34
N LYS A 118 1.28 8.50 11.64
CA LYS A 118 1.71 9.67 12.43
C LYS A 118 3.23 9.81 12.50
N GLY A 119 3.93 8.70 12.61
CA GLY A 119 5.40 8.64 12.58
C GLY A 119 6.01 8.80 11.19
N GLY A 120 5.24 9.26 10.18
CA GLY A 120 5.73 9.54 8.83
C GLY A 120 5.94 8.30 7.95
N THR A 121 5.51 7.11 8.40
CA THR A 121 5.65 5.87 7.62
C THR A 121 4.34 5.56 6.90
N SER A 122 4.37 5.52 5.57
CA SER A 122 3.22 5.07 4.77
C SER A 122 2.93 3.59 4.99
N VAL A 123 1.66 3.23 4.93
CA VAL A 123 1.19 1.85 5.15
C VAL A 123 0.41 1.36 3.95
N VAL A 124 0.65 0.11 3.54
CA VAL A 124 -0.12 -0.57 2.48
C VAL A 124 -1.08 -1.57 3.12
N LEU A 125 -2.35 -1.38 2.85
CA LEU A 125 -3.43 -2.27 3.26
C LEU A 125 -4.01 -2.98 2.03
N PHE A 126 -3.85 -4.30 1.96
CA PHE A 126 -4.55 -5.14 1.00
C PHE A 126 -5.98 -5.36 1.47
N ALA A 127 -6.90 -4.50 1.00
CA ALA A 127 -8.26 -4.40 1.54
C ALA A 127 -9.15 -5.62 1.21
N GLU A 128 -8.78 -6.44 0.23
CA GLU A 128 -9.45 -7.70 -0.08
C GLU A 128 -9.35 -8.73 1.06
N GLY A 129 -8.30 -8.62 1.87
CA GLY A 129 -8.07 -9.54 2.95
C GLY A 129 -7.60 -10.94 2.54
N THR A 130 -7.49 -11.23 1.28
CA THR A 130 -6.90 -12.42 0.67
C THR A 130 -6.40 -12.05 -0.71
N SER A 131 -5.60 -12.90 -1.33
CA SER A 131 -5.15 -12.71 -2.71
C SER A 131 -6.16 -13.29 -3.71
N SER A 132 -6.23 -12.68 -4.88
CA SER A 132 -7.09 -13.07 -6.01
C SER A 132 -6.28 -13.75 -7.12
N ASP A 133 -6.98 -14.27 -8.13
CA ASP A 133 -6.38 -14.86 -9.33
C ASP A 133 -5.78 -13.83 -10.32
N GLY A 134 -5.78 -12.54 -9.95
CA GLY A 134 -5.28 -11.45 -10.78
C GLY A 134 -6.21 -11.02 -11.92
N ASN A 135 -7.38 -11.60 -12.04
CA ASN A 135 -8.36 -11.27 -13.08
C ASN A 135 -9.41 -10.26 -12.65
N ARG A 136 -9.58 -10.08 -11.34
CA ARG A 136 -10.58 -9.20 -10.73
C ARG A 136 -10.10 -8.68 -9.38
N VAL A 137 -10.69 -7.59 -8.95
CA VAL A 137 -10.57 -7.10 -7.58
C VAL A 137 -11.69 -7.74 -6.76
N LEU A 138 -11.34 -8.40 -5.66
CA LEU A 138 -12.32 -8.98 -4.73
C LEU A 138 -12.97 -7.87 -3.88
N PRO A 139 -14.15 -8.10 -3.31
CA PRO A 139 -14.79 -7.14 -2.44
C PRO A 139 -13.89 -6.72 -1.26
N PHE A 140 -13.79 -5.43 -1.02
CA PHE A 140 -13.00 -4.90 0.09
C PHE A 140 -13.70 -5.16 1.43
N ARG A 141 -12.92 -5.55 2.42
CA ARG A 141 -13.39 -5.78 3.78
C ARG A 141 -13.42 -4.46 4.55
N SER A 142 -14.61 -3.97 4.87
CA SER A 142 -14.81 -2.68 5.53
C SER A 142 -14.35 -2.65 7.00
N ALA A 143 -14.19 -3.79 7.67
CA ALA A 143 -13.92 -3.83 9.10
C ALA A 143 -12.59 -3.15 9.48
N LEU A 144 -11.47 -3.58 8.91
CA LEU A 144 -10.16 -3.01 9.23
C LEU A 144 -9.99 -1.61 8.60
N LEU A 145 -10.38 -1.47 7.32
CA LEU A 145 -10.30 -0.19 6.62
C LEU A 145 -11.07 0.89 7.36
N GLY A 146 -12.34 0.65 7.68
CA GLY A 146 -13.17 1.61 8.37
C GLY A 146 -12.68 1.93 9.79
N SER A 147 -12.15 0.93 10.52
CA SER A 147 -11.57 1.22 11.83
C SER A 147 -10.31 2.10 11.76
N VAL A 148 -9.52 1.97 10.68
CA VAL A 148 -8.37 2.88 10.46
C VAL A 148 -8.85 4.28 10.09
N GLU A 149 -9.90 4.40 9.27
CA GLU A 149 -10.53 5.70 8.94
C GLU A 149 -11.07 6.40 10.19
N ASP A 150 -11.87 5.67 10.99
CA ASP A 150 -12.45 6.21 12.22
C ASP A 150 -11.35 6.71 13.19
N ALA A 151 -10.30 5.91 13.36
CA ALA A 151 -9.16 6.27 14.20
C ALA A 151 -8.34 7.43 13.62
N ALA A 152 -8.25 7.55 12.30
CA ALA A 152 -7.60 8.64 11.62
C ALA A 152 -8.39 9.95 11.75
N ALA A 153 -9.71 9.90 11.53
CA ALA A 153 -10.60 11.04 11.66
C ALA A 153 -10.67 11.58 13.09
N ALA A 154 -10.68 10.70 14.09
CA ALA A 154 -10.73 11.09 15.50
C ALA A 154 -9.48 11.85 15.99
N HIS A 155 -8.37 11.79 15.27
CA HIS A 155 -7.10 12.31 15.73
C HIS A 155 -6.63 13.59 15.05
N GLN A 156 -7.17 13.95 13.87
CA GLN A 156 -6.68 15.11 13.13
C GLN A 156 -7.77 15.67 12.22
N GLY A 157 -8.13 16.93 12.46
CA GLY A 157 -8.92 17.75 11.53
C GLY A 157 -8.03 18.69 10.72
N GLY A 158 -8.40 19.02 9.50
CA GLY A 158 -7.74 20.02 8.69
C GLY A 158 -6.57 19.54 7.83
N ALA A 159 -5.55 20.36 7.65
CA ALA A 159 -4.42 20.11 6.74
C ALA A 159 -3.59 18.86 7.08
N ASP A 160 -3.68 18.38 8.31
CA ASP A 160 -2.94 17.21 8.80
C ASP A 160 -3.71 15.89 8.71
N ALA A 161 -4.89 15.89 8.08
CA ALA A 161 -5.68 14.68 7.90
C ALA A 161 -4.87 13.59 7.19
N ILE A 162 -4.99 12.35 7.69
CA ILE A 162 -4.39 11.18 7.04
C ILE A 162 -5.00 11.03 5.64
N LEU A 163 -4.14 10.91 4.63
CA LEU A 163 -4.58 10.65 3.28
C LEU A 163 -4.69 9.15 3.01
N ILE A 164 -5.73 8.76 2.31
CA ILE A 164 -5.94 7.42 1.78
C ILE A 164 -5.77 7.49 0.28
N GLN A 165 -4.86 6.72 -0.29
CA GLN A 165 -4.67 6.68 -1.75
C GLN A 165 -4.96 5.28 -2.28
N PRO A 166 -5.95 5.13 -3.19
CA PRO A 166 -6.17 3.86 -3.87
C PRO A 166 -5.03 3.57 -4.83
N ILE A 167 -4.50 2.36 -4.78
CA ILE A 167 -3.50 1.86 -5.73
C ILE A 167 -3.95 0.51 -6.28
N ALA A 168 -3.62 0.23 -7.55
CA ALA A 168 -3.83 -1.08 -8.12
C ALA A 168 -2.51 -1.68 -8.58
N ILE A 169 -2.25 -2.93 -8.18
CA ILE A 169 -1.19 -3.74 -8.74
C ILE A 169 -1.78 -4.70 -9.77
N THR A 170 -1.17 -4.74 -10.95
CA THR A 170 -1.69 -5.50 -12.09
C THR A 170 -0.55 -6.14 -12.86
N TYR A 171 -0.57 -7.47 -12.99
CA TYR A 171 0.37 -8.21 -13.82
C TYR A 171 -0.15 -8.24 -15.25
N THR A 172 0.55 -7.54 -16.15
CA THR A 172 0.07 -7.24 -17.50
C THR A 172 0.81 -7.97 -18.60
N GLY A 173 2.03 -8.45 -18.34
CA GLY A 173 2.85 -9.09 -19.35
C GLY A 173 3.78 -10.16 -18.79
N GLN A 174 4.20 -11.04 -19.67
CA GLN A 174 5.19 -12.08 -19.40
C GLN A 174 6.11 -12.20 -20.60
N GLN A 175 7.42 -12.19 -20.37
CA GLN A 175 8.46 -12.26 -21.40
C GLN A 175 8.28 -11.25 -22.56
N GLY A 176 7.75 -10.06 -22.26
CA GLY A 176 7.49 -9.00 -23.24
C GLY A 176 6.17 -9.11 -23.98
N MET A 177 5.39 -10.15 -23.76
CA MET A 177 4.08 -10.36 -24.36
C MET A 177 2.95 -10.03 -23.39
N PRO A 178 1.83 -9.45 -23.85
CA PRO A 178 0.66 -9.23 -23.01
C PRO A 178 0.13 -10.53 -22.40
N MET A 179 -0.10 -10.51 -21.09
CA MET A 179 -0.59 -11.67 -20.37
C MET A 179 -2.09 -11.87 -20.58
N ARG A 180 -2.48 -13.03 -21.05
CA ARG A 180 -3.89 -13.43 -21.22
C ARG A 180 -4.55 -13.69 -19.86
N ARG A 181 -5.88 -13.67 -19.84
CA ARG A 181 -6.66 -13.96 -18.63
C ARG A 181 -6.32 -15.32 -18.01
N SER A 182 -6.11 -16.34 -18.82
CA SER A 182 -5.74 -17.69 -18.37
C SER A 182 -4.31 -17.81 -17.83
N GLN A 183 -3.44 -16.84 -18.12
CA GLN A 183 -2.04 -16.83 -17.68
C GLN A 183 -1.84 -16.10 -16.35
N ARG A 184 -2.71 -15.14 -15.99
CA ARG A 184 -2.58 -14.38 -14.73
C ARG A 184 -2.54 -15.25 -13.48
N PRO A 185 -3.33 -16.35 -13.39
CA PRO A 185 -3.21 -17.29 -12.28
C PRO A 185 -1.82 -17.93 -12.12
N LEU A 186 -0.94 -17.87 -13.14
CA LEU A 186 0.42 -18.40 -13.05
C LEU A 186 1.32 -17.56 -12.13
N VAL A 187 1.09 -16.24 -12.10
CA VAL A 187 1.83 -15.29 -11.25
C VAL A 187 1.11 -14.98 -9.94
N ALA A 188 -0.19 -15.28 -9.87
CA ALA A 188 -1.01 -15.09 -8.70
C ALA A 188 -0.75 -16.19 -7.65
N TRP A 189 -0.70 -15.79 -6.38
CA TRP A 189 -0.60 -16.74 -5.27
C TRP A 189 -1.86 -16.62 -4.41
N TYR A 190 -2.79 -17.53 -4.61
CA TYR A 190 -4.14 -17.49 -4.02
C TYR A 190 -4.65 -18.89 -3.65
N GLY A 191 -5.70 -18.94 -2.85
CA GLY A 191 -6.25 -20.20 -2.36
C GLY A 191 -5.27 -20.94 -1.46
N ASP A 192 -5.16 -22.25 -1.65
CA ASP A 192 -4.34 -23.15 -0.85
C ASP A 192 -2.98 -23.47 -1.51
N LEU A 193 -2.49 -22.58 -2.37
CA LEU A 193 -1.21 -22.78 -3.05
C LEU A 193 -0.05 -22.72 -2.05
N ASP A 194 0.81 -23.74 -2.06
CA ASP A 194 2.03 -23.77 -1.27
C ASP A 194 3.02 -22.70 -1.73
N PHE A 195 3.62 -22.00 -0.76
CA PHE A 195 4.49 -20.86 -1.01
C PHE A 195 5.77 -21.23 -1.78
N MET A 196 6.50 -22.27 -1.35
CA MET A 196 7.79 -22.63 -1.97
C MET A 196 7.67 -23.18 -3.40
N PRO A 197 6.71 -24.08 -3.71
CA PRO A 197 6.44 -24.49 -5.09
C PRO A 197 6.06 -23.32 -5.98
N HIS A 198 5.25 -22.38 -5.47
CA HIS A 198 4.85 -21.19 -6.22
C HIS A 198 6.04 -20.27 -6.54
N ILE A 199 6.96 -20.02 -5.60
CA ILE A 199 8.18 -19.23 -5.86
C ILE A 199 9.00 -19.87 -6.99
N LYS A 200 9.24 -21.19 -6.94
CA LYS A 200 10.00 -21.91 -7.96
C LYS A 200 9.34 -21.75 -9.34
N ARG A 201 8.02 -21.90 -9.40
CA ARG A 201 7.25 -21.67 -10.60
C ARG A 201 7.37 -20.22 -11.09
N PHE A 202 7.12 -19.24 -10.22
CA PHE A 202 7.17 -17.81 -10.54
C PHE A 202 8.52 -17.42 -11.16
N VAL A 203 9.62 -17.88 -10.59
CA VAL A 203 10.97 -17.64 -11.13
C VAL A 203 11.17 -18.31 -12.48
N GLY A 204 10.60 -19.50 -12.68
CA GLY A 204 10.63 -20.24 -13.95
C GLY A 204 9.85 -19.59 -15.08
N GLU A 205 8.83 -18.77 -14.77
CA GLU A 205 8.02 -18.06 -15.76
C GLU A 205 8.77 -16.92 -16.49
N GLY A 206 9.98 -16.60 -16.06
CA GLY A 206 10.84 -15.59 -16.70
C GLY A 206 10.51 -14.16 -16.29
N VAL A 207 10.59 -13.22 -17.25
CA VAL A 207 10.33 -11.80 -16.97
C VAL A 207 8.83 -11.55 -16.85
N VAL A 208 8.42 -10.92 -15.75
CA VAL A 208 7.01 -10.54 -15.49
C VAL A 208 6.88 -9.02 -15.50
N ASP A 209 5.88 -8.50 -16.20
CA ASP A 209 5.56 -7.08 -16.26
C ASP A 209 4.41 -6.76 -15.31
N ALA A 210 4.66 -5.86 -14.37
CA ALA A 210 3.69 -5.35 -13.43
C ALA A 210 3.44 -3.84 -13.64
N VAL A 211 2.21 -3.42 -13.47
CA VAL A 211 1.81 -2.01 -13.46
C VAL A 211 1.30 -1.67 -12.06
N VAL A 212 1.85 -0.63 -11.45
CA VAL A 212 1.32 -0.03 -10.23
C VAL A 212 0.66 1.30 -10.60
N SER A 213 -0.65 1.35 -10.43
CA SER A 213 -1.44 2.53 -10.77
C SER A 213 -1.90 3.24 -9.50
N TYR A 214 -1.61 4.53 -9.40
CA TYR A 214 -2.02 5.39 -8.28
C TYR A 214 -3.28 6.18 -8.68
N GLY A 215 -4.31 6.11 -7.84
CA GLY A 215 -5.51 6.94 -7.98
C GLY A 215 -5.40 8.24 -7.20
N PRO A 216 -6.44 9.10 -7.27
CA PRO A 216 -6.49 10.32 -6.50
C PRO A 216 -6.57 10.04 -5.00
N PRO A 217 -5.79 10.74 -4.17
CA PRO A 217 -5.86 10.61 -2.72
C PRO A 217 -7.20 11.18 -2.19
N VAL A 218 -7.69 10.60 -1.10
CA VAL A 218 -8.91 11.00 -0.40
C VAL A 218 -8.54 11.24 1.06
N PRO A 219 -8.98 12.35 1.69
CA PRO A 219 -8.76 12.56 3.11
C PRO A 219 -9.59 11.58 3.96
N ALA A 220 -9.04 11.11 5.06
CA ALA A 220 -9.75 10.35 6.09
C ALA A 220 -10.33 11.34 7.11
N ASP A 221 -11.31 12.14 6.70
CA ASP A 221 -11.89 13.23 7.49
C ASP A 221 -13.28 12.91 8.06
N GLY A 222 -13.76 11.69 7.84
CA GLY A 222 -15.08 11.26 8.31
C GLY A 222 -16.26 11.82 7.51
N THR A 223 -16.02 12.51 6.40
CA THR A 223 -17.10 13.07 5.55
C THR A 223 -17.92 11.99 4.84
N LEU A 224 -17.34 10.84 4.58
CA LEU A 224 -18.02 9.67 4.02
C LEU A 224 -18.24 8.63 5.11
N ASP A 225 -19.40 7.97 5.09
CA ASP A 225 -19.59 6.80 5.93
C ASP A 225 -18.64 5.66 5.52
N ARG A 226 -18.27 4.82 6.47
CA ARG A 226 -17.34 3.69 6.30
C ARG A 226 -17.66 2.80 5.08
N LYS A 227 -18.97 2.54 4.82
CA LYS A 227 -19.36 1.68 3.70
C LYS A 227 -19.25 2.42 2.37
N ALA A 228 -19.57 3.70 2.34
CA ALA A 228 -19.44 4.55 1.15
C ALA A 228 -17.97 4.70 0.75
N MET A 229 -17.07 4.98 1.71
CA MET A 229 -15.65 5.07 1.47
C MET A 229 -15.07 3.73 0.96
N THR A 230 -15.40 2.61 1.61
CA THR A 230 -14.96 1.28 1.17
C THR A 230 -15.41 0.98 -0.26
N ARG A 231 -16.66 1.30 -0.62
CA ARG A 231 -17.16 1.12 -2.00
C ARG A 231 -16.42 2.00 -2.99
N LYS A 232 -16.23 3.27 -2.65
CA LYS A 232 -15.49 4.22 -3.48
C LYS A 232 -14.07 3.73 -3.76
N LEU A 233 -13.33 3.36 -2.73
CA LEU A 233 -11.96 2.86 -2.86
C LEU A 233 -11.89 1.55 -3.66
N HIS A 234 -12.84 0.63 -3.45
CA HIS A 234 -12.95 -0.60 -4.25
C HIS A 234 -13.18 -0.29 -5.74
N GLU A 235 -14.08 0.63 -6.05
CA GLU A 235 -14.34 1.03 -7.44
C GLU A 235 -13.15 1.74 -8.07
N ASP A 236 -12.46 2.60 -7.32
CA ASP A 236 -11.26 3.28 -7.78
C ASP A 236 -10.16 2.27 -8.12
N VAL A 237 -9.85 1.33 -7.21
CA VAL A 237 -8.85 0.28 -7.46
C VAL A 237 -9.25 -0.61 -8.64
N ARG A 238 -10.53 -0.98 -8.74
CA ARG A 238 -11.05 -1.76 -9.87
C ARG A 238 -10.88 -1.02 -11.20
N ARG A 239 -11.17 0.28 -11.27
CA ARG A 239 -10.97 1.11 -12.48
C ARG A 239 -9.51 1.18 -12.86
N LEU A 240 -8.62 1.39 -11.88
CA LEU A 240 -7.17 1.41 -12.08
C LEU A 240 -6.67 0.08 -12.66
N MET A 241 -7.06 -1.05 -12.09
CA MET A 241 -6.70 -2.38 -12.58
C MET A 241 -7.21 -2.62 -14.00
N VAL A 242 -8.48 -2.35 -14.27
CA VAL A 242 -9.09 -2.56 -15.60
C VAL A 242 -8.40 -1.70 -16.66
N SER A 243 -8.07 -0.46 -16.33
CA SER A 243 -7.34 0.44 -17.22
C SER A 243 -5.94 -0.09 -17.56
N ALA A 244 -5.21 -0.57 -16.56
CA ALA A 244 -3.89 -1.19 -16.75
C ALA A 244 -3.98 -2.44 -17.63
N LEU A 245 -4.98 -3.31 -17.42
CA LEU A 245 -5.21 -4.51 -18.23
C LEU A 245 -5.56 -4.21 -19.69
N ARG A 246 -6.20 -3.08 -19.95
CA ARG A 246 -6.57 -2.61 -21.29
C ARG A 246 -5.47 -1.81 -21.98
N GLY A 247 -4.34 -1.59 -21.31
CA GLY A 247 -3.27 -0.75 -21.82
C GLY A 247 -3.65 0.74 -21.99
N ARG A 248 -4.78 1.16 -21.43
CA ARG A 248 -5.24 2.55 -21.51
C ARG A 248 -4.65 3.35 -20.36
N PRO A 249 -3.96 4.47 -20.60
CA PRO A 249 -3.55 5.37 -19.52
C PRO A 249 -4.82 5.92 -18.87
N ILE A 250 -4.87 5.87 -17.52
CA ILE A 250 -5.86 6.67 -16.79
C ILE A 250 -5.40 8.12 -16.96
N PRO A 251 -6.27 9.05 -17.39
CA PRO A 251 -5.95 10.47 -17.34
C PRO A 251 -5.49 10.76 -15.91
N ALA A 252 -4.29 11.32 -15.78
CA ALA A 252 -3.82 11.83 -14.51
C ALA A 252 -4.85 12.85 -14.04
N ASN A 253 -5.71 12.47 -13.11
CA ASN A 253 -6.53 13.42 -12.40
C ASN A 253 -5.52 14.23 -11.59
N GLN A 254 -5.18 15.42 -12.08
CA GLN A 254 -4.27 16.32 -11.37
C GLN A 254 -4.81 16.45 -9.96
N PRO A 255 -3.95 16.36 -8.92
CA PRO A 255 -4.38 16.68 -7.58
C PRO A 255 -5.01 18.08 -7.67
N GLN A 256 -6.26 18.23 -7.28
CA GLN A 256 -6.81 19.56 -7.09
C GLN A 256 -5.86 20.27 -6.14
N PRO A 257 -5.34 21.46 -6.52
CA PRO A 257 -4.51 22.22 -5.60
C PRO A 257 -5.32 22.37 -4.33
N VAL A 258 -4.78 21.92 -3.21
CA VAL A 258 -5.32 22.24 -1.88
C VAL A 258 -5.41 23.75 -1.87
N ALA A 259 -6.62 24.30 -1.79
CA ALA A 259 -6.84 25.73 -1.78
C ALA A 259 -5.89 26.32 -0.72
N PRO A 260 -5.11 27.36 -1.05
CA PRO A 260 -4.24 27.98 -0.07
C PRO A 260 -5.13 28.38 1.11
N SER A 261 -4.74 27.98 2.32
CA SER A 261 -5.38 28.44 3.54
C SER A 261 -5.49 29.96 3.47
N VAL A 262 -6.72 30.46 3.46
CA VAL A 262 -6.98 31.89 3.53
C VAL A 262 -6.46 32.32 4.91
N THR A 263 -5.27 32.85 4.93
CA THR A 263 -4.77 33.63 6.08
C THR A 263 -5.64 34.87 6.12
N VAL A 264 -6.65 34.88 6.98
CA VAL A 264 -7.40 36.10 7.27
C VAL A 264 -6.44 36.98 8.05
N ASP A 265 -5.86 37.95 7.40
CA ASP A 265 -5.12 39.02 8.04
C ASP A 265 -6.08 39.81 8.94
N LEU A 266 -6.07 39.50 10.24
CA LEU A 266 -6.76 40.23 11.31
C LEU A 266 -6.07 41.54 11.71
N VAL A 267 -5.38 42.21 10.81
CA VAL A 267 -4.64 43.45 11.08
C VAL A 267 -5.18 44.65 10.29
N ALA A 268 -6.48 44.76 10.09
CA ALA A 268 -7.03 45.94 9.43
C ALA A 268 -8.33 46.47 10.07
N GLN A 269 -8.51 46.38 11.37
CA GLN A 269 -9.66 47.03 12.04
C GLN A 269 -9.29 47.88 13.30
N GLU A 270 -8.11 48.46 13.32
CA GLU A 270 -7.78 49.42 14.38
C GLU A 270 -7.27 50.77 13.85
N LYS A 271 -7.89 51.36 12.86
CA LYS A 271 -7.64 52.75 12.45
C LYS A 271 -8.87 53.40 11.82
N ILE A 272 -10.06 53.32 12.43
CA ILE A 272 -11.13 54.29 12.18
C ILE A 272 -11.85 54.48 13.53
N SER A 273 -11.23 55.20 14.44
CA SER A 273 -11.84 55.95 15.55
C SER A 273 -10.75 56.79 16.20
N ALA A 274 -10.45 57.91 15.57
CA ALA A 274 -9.89 59.10 16.20
C ALA A 274 -10.34 60.32 15.37
#